data_ca5ed4d74ebc43a43aa5f15f95da2791
#
_entry.id   ca5ed4d74ebc43a43aa5f15f95da2791
#
_cell.length_a   1.000
_cell.length_b   1.000
_cell.length_c   1.000
_cell.angle_alpha   90.00
_cell.angle_beta   90.00
_cell.angle_gamma   90.00
#
_symmetry.space_group_name_H-M   'P 1'
#
loop_
_entity.id
_entity.type
_entity.pdbx_description
1 polymer ?
#
loop_
_entity_poly.entity_id
_entity_poly.type
_entity_poly.pdbx_seq_one_letter_code
_entity_poly.pdbx_strand_id
1 'polypeptide(L)'
;MAFAKFLVPVSGGKVDDETVRLACTIAEATKGKVFVIYVIEVARTLPLDAELDAENNKAEELLARAEKTAETIGCQVETEILQARETGPAVVDEAIERGVDIIVMGLKYEKRFGDFDMGPVVPYILRNAPCRVLVWREQIGEGNS
;
A
#
# COMPACT_ATOMS: atom_id res chain seq x y z
N MET A 1 17.54 7.44 14.21
CA MET A 1 16.82 7.67 12.92
C MET A 1 15.34 7.77 13.22
N ALA A 2 14.73 8.88 12.83
CA ALA A 2 13.30 9.08 13.05
C ALA A 2 12.55 8.83 11.76
N PHE A 3 11.55 7.96 11.80
CA PHE A 3 10.63 7.78 10.69
C PHE A 3 9.39 8.64 10.97
N ALA A 4 9.32 9.80 10.31
CA ALA A 4 8.23 10.74 10.53
C ALA A 4 7.01 10.49 9.65
N LYS A 5 7.22 9.94 8.47
CA LYS A 5 6.13 9.71 7.51
C LYS A 5 6.24 8.33 6.88
N PHE A 6 5.13 7.60 6.96
CA PHE A 6 5.00 6.24 6.43
C PHE A 6 3.98 6.25 5.31
N LEU A 7 4.27 5.56 4.22
CA LEU A 7 3.32 5.36 3.13
C LEU A 7 3.01 3.87 3.00
N VAL A 8 1.73 3.52 3.07
CA VAL A 8 1.27 2.14 3.02
C VAL A 8 0.30 1.98 1.86
N PRO A 9 0.77 1.48 0.71
CA PRO A 9 -0.14 1.13 -0.36
C PRO A 9 -0.86 -0.18 -0.04
N VAL A 10 -2.18 -0.17 -0.11
CA VAL A 10 -2.99 -1.36 0.08
C VAL A 10 -3.52 -1.86 -1.25
N SER A 11 -3.73 -3.15 -1.36
CA SER A 11 -4.10 -3.78 -2.63
C SER A 11 -5.42 -4.56 -2.58
N GLY A 12 -5.98 -4.74 -1.40
CA GLY A 12 -7.23 -5.48 -1.21
C GLY A 12 -7.04 -6.91 -0.73
N GLY A 13 -5.80 -7.34 -0.52
CA GLY A 13 -5.53 -8.68 -0.02
C GLY A 13 -5.52 -8.76 1.50
N LYS A 14 -5.44 -9.99 2.01
CA LYS A 14 -5.40 -10.24 3.46
C LYS A 14 -4.20 -9.61 4.14
N VAL A 15 -3.10 -9.47 3.42
CA VAL A 15 -1.86 -8.92 3.95
C VAL A 15 -1.98 -7.43 4.30
N ASP A 16 -2.99 -6.73 3.76
CA ASP A 16 -3.20 -5.31 4.04
C ASP A 16 -3.33 -5.03 5.54
N ASP A 17 -4.11 -5.83 6.25
CA ASP A 17 -4.33 -5.62 7.68
C ASP A 17 -3.02 -5.73 8.47
N GLU A 18 -2.21 -6.73 8.15
CA GLU A 18 -0.91 -6.91 8.80
C GLU A 18 0.03 -5.75 8.49
N THR A 19 0.01 -5.28 7.25
CA THR A 19 0.88 -4.20 6.80
C THR A 19 0.53 -2.89 7.49
N VAL A 20 -0.76 -2.59 7.58
CA VAL A 20 -1.24 -1.39 8.28
C VAL A 20 -0.86 -1.45 9.77
N ARG A 21 -1.07 -2.61 10.41
CA ARG A 21 -0.70 -2.78 11.81
C ARG A 21 0.80 -2.60 12.03
N LEU A 22 1.60 -3.16 11.14
CA LEU A 22 3.06 -3.04 11.22
C LEU A 22 3.49 -1.58 11.12
N ALA A 23 2.99 -0.87 10.12
CA ALA A 23 3.33 0.55 9.94
C ALA A 23 2.91 1.37 11.15
N CYS A 24 1.71 1.15 11.65
CA CYS A 24 1.20 1.86 12.82
C CYS A 24 2.03 1.55 14.08
N THR A 25 2.44 0.31 14.25
CA THR A 25 3.25 -0.10 15.39
C THR A 25 4.60 0.63 15.38
N ILE A 26 5.24 0.69 14.21
CA ILE A 26 6.51 1.40 14.09
C ILE A 26 6.31 2.90 14.26
N ALA A 27 5.26 3.45 13.66
CA ALA A 27 4.96 4.87 13.72
C ALA A 27 4.69 5.36 15.15
N GLU A 28 4.06 4.52 15.97
CA GLU A 28 3.82 4.85 17.37
C GLU A 28 5.13 5.12 18.10
N ALA A 29 6.13 4.28 17.87
CA ALA A 29 7.43 4.42 18.51
C ALA A 29 8.15 5.72 18.11
N THR A 30 7.90 6.20 16.90
CA THR A 30 8.57 7.41 16.37
C THR A 30 7.63 8.62 16.33
N LYS A 31 6.37 8.45 16.71
CA LYS A 31 5.31 9.48 16.60
C LYS A 31 5.12 9.95 15.17
N GLY A 32 5.26 9.01 14.24
CA GLY A 32 5.15 9.30 12.82
C GLY A 32 3.72 9.32 12.33
N LYS A 33 3.52 9.90 11.15
CA LYS A 33 2.23 9.88 10.45
C LYS A 33 2.19 8.71 9.49
N VAL A 34 1.01 8.09 9.36
CA VAL A 34 0.81 6.97 8.43
C VAL A 34 -0.21 7.38 7.38
N PHE A 35 0.20 7.29 6.12
CA PHE A 35 -0.65 7.54 4.97
C PHE A 35 -0.95 6.21 4.30
N VAL A 36 -2.22 5.88 4.13
CA VAL A 36 -2.65 4.65 3.44
C VAL A 36 -3.27 5.05 2.13
N ILE A 37 -2.77 4.49 1.04
CA ILE A 37 -3.26 4.81 -0.30
C ILE A 37 -3.72 3.56 -1.02
N TYR A 38 -4.70 3.75 -1.90
CA TYR A 38 -5.10 2.74 -2.87
C TYR A 38 -5.03 3.35 -4.26
N VAL A 39 -4.37 2.67 -5.19
CA VAL A 39 -4.22 3.13 -6.57
C VAL A 39 -5.20 2.37 -7.45
N ILE A 40 -6.09 3.11 -8.10
CA ILE A 40 -6.96 2.56 -9.13
C ILE A 40 -6.20 2.67 -10.45
N GLU A 41 -5.94 1.54 -11.08
CA GLU A 41 -5.30 1.54 -12.40
C GLU A 41 -6.35 1.81 -13.47
N VAL A 42 -6.12 2.89 -14.23
CA VAL A 42 -7.03 3.33 -15.27
C VAL A 42 -6.54 2.82 -16.62
N ALA A 43 -7.44 2.13 -17.36
CA ALA A 43 -7.11 1.63 -18.68
C ALA A 43 -6.70 2.78 -19.61
N ARG A 44 -5.74 2.52 -20.50
CA ARG A 44 -5.23 3.54 -21.44
C ARG A 44 -6.28 4.06 -22.40
N THR A 45 -7.38 3.30 -22.57
CA THR A 45 -8.50 3.70 -23.41
C THR A 45 -9.42 4.72 -22.76
N LEU A 46 -9.21 5.01 -21.46
CA LEU A 46 -10.02 5.96 -20.71
C LEU A 46 -9.19 7.17 -20.30
N PRO A 47 -9.83 8.34 -20.10
CA PRO A 47 -9.14 9.47 -19.49
C PRO A 47 -8.66 9.13 -18.09
N LEU A 48 -7.56 9.73 -17.67
CA LEU A 48 -6.99 9.45 -16.35
C LEU A 48 -7.94 9.87 -15.21
N ASP A 49 -8.79 10.85 -15.46
CA ASP A 49 -9.79 11.34 -14.51
C ASP A 49 -11.18 10.73 -14.73
N ALA A 50 -11.26 9.60 -15.44
CA ALA A 50 -12.54 8.93 -15.69
C ALA A 50 -13.26 8.62 -14.38
N GLU A 51 -14.58 8.73 -14.39
CA GLU A 51 -15.40 8.34 -13.24
C GLU A 51 -15.56 6.82 -13.25
N LEU A 52 -15.00 6.19 -12.22
CA LEU A 52 -14.97 4.74 -12.08
C LEU A 52 -15.67 4.36 -10.78
N ASP A 53 -17.01 4.43 -10.80
CA ASP A 53 -17.81 4.30 -9.58
C ASP A 53 -17.59 2.99 -8.83
N ALA A 54 -17.55 1.87 -9.55
CA ALA A 54 -17.35 0.56 -8.92
C ALA A 54 -15.98 0.45 -8.27
N GLU A 55 -14.95 0.90 -8.98
CA GLU A 55 -13.57 0.90 -8.48
C GLU A 55 -13.40 1.85 -7.30
N ASN A 56 -14.05 3.02 -7.37
CA ASN A 56 -14.03 3.99 -6.29
C ASN A 56 -14.69 3.44 -5.03
N ASN A 57 -15.84 2.79 -5.17
CA ASN A 57 -16.55 2.19 -4.05
C ASN A 57 -15.69 1.11 -3.38
N LYS A 58 -15.04 0.28 -4.18
CA LYS A 58 -14.12 -0.73 -3.66
C LYS A 58 -12.96 -0.08 -2.93
N ALA A 59 -12.37 0.97 -3.51
CA ALA A 59 -11.26 1.68 -2.88
C ALA A 59 -11.67 2.27 -1.54
N GLU A 60 -12.85 2.87 -1.46
CA GLU A 60 -13.35 3.43 -0.21
C GLU A 60 -13.53 2.36 0.87
N GLU A 61 -14.03 1.19 0.50
CA GLU A 61 -14.17 0.07 1.44
C GLU A 61 -12.81 -0.40 1.95
N LEU A 62 -11.83 -0.52 1.08
CA LEU A 62 -10.49 -0.95 1.47
C LEU A 62 -9.83 0.05 2.40
N LEU A 63 -9.97 1.33 2.12
CA LEU A 63 -9.40 2.38 2.96
C LEU A 63 -10.14 2.50 4.31
N ALA A 64 -11.45 2.33 4.30
CA ALA A 64 -12.23 2.30 5.55
C ALA A 64 -11.80 1.13 6.44
N ARG A 65 -11.52 -0.02 5.83
CA ARG A 65 -11.01 -1.18 6.55
C ARG A 65 -9.63 -0.90 7.15
N ALA A 66 -8.76 -0.23 6.41
CA ALA A 66 -7.45 0.16 6.93
C ALA A 66 -7.57 1.11 8.12
N GLU A 67 -8.46 2.09 8.03
CA GLU A 67 -8.73 3.02 9.13
C GLU A 67 -9.21 2.27 10.37
N LYS A 68 -10.11 1.32 10.18
CA LYS A 68 -10.65 0.52 11.29
C LYS A 68 -9.55 -0.33 11.93
N THR A 69 -8.71 -0.96 11.12
CA THR A 69 -7.57 -1.73 11.62
C THR A 69 -6.65 -0.86 12.46
N ALA A 70 -6.34 0.34 11.97
CA ALA A 70 -5.50 1.30 12.69
C ALA A 70 -6.14 1.73 14.02
N GLU A 71 -7.44 1.98 14.03
CA GLU A 71 -8.16 2.36 15.24
C GLU A 71 -8.04 1.33 16.35
N THR A 72 -8.01 0.05 16.01
CA THR A 72 -7.92 -1.02 17.02
C THR A 72 -6.62 -0.96 17.82
N ILE A 73 -5.61 -0.29 17.31
CA ILE A 73 -4.33 -0.13 17.98
C ILE A 73 -4.01 1.34 18.29
N GLY A 74 -5.03 2.18 18.28
CA GLY A 74 -4.90 3.59 18.65
C GLY A 74 -4.13 4.45 17.67
N CYS A 75 -4.10 4.08 16.41
CA CYS A 75 -3.38 4.78 15.37
C CYS A 75 -4.36 5.48 14.42
N GLN A 76 -4.08 6.75 14.10
CA GLN A 76 -4.85 7.46 13.09
C GLN A 76 -4.07 7.46 11.80
N VAL A 77 -4.75 7.12 10.71
CA VAL A 77 -4.15 7.13 9.38
C VAL A 77 -4.88 8.13 8.50
N GLU A 78 -4.15 8.71 7.56
CA GLU A 78 -4.74 9.51 6.50
C GLU A 78 -4.85 8.63 5.27
N THR A 79 -5.99 8.68 4.57
CA THR A 79 -6.24 7.82 3.42
C THR A 79 -6.44 8.64 2.16
N GLU A 80 -6.06 8.06 1.03
CA GLU A 80 -6.26 8.70 -0.27
C GLU A 80 -6.41 7.66 -1.37
N ILE A 81 -7.30 7.95 -2.33
CA ILE A 81 -7.50 7.17 -3.54
C ILE A 81 -6.78 7.90 -4.67
N LEU A 82 -5.93 7.19 -5.40
CA LEU A 82 -5.23 7.71 -6.56
C LEU A 82 -5.70 7.00 -7.82
N GLN A 83 -5.78 7.74 -8.92
CA GLN A 83 -5.99 7.15 -10.24
C GLN A 83 -4.72 7.31 -11.05
N ALA A 84 -4.23 6.21 -11.63
CA ALA A 84 -2.99 6.22 -12.37
C ALA A 84 -2.98 5.09 -13.40
N ARG A 85 -2.06 5.14 -14.33
CA ARG A 85 -1.92 4.05 -15.32
C ARG A 85 -1.30 2.81 -14.70
N GLU A 86 -0.34 2.99 -13.78
CA GLU A 86 0.36 1.89 -13.13
C GLU A 86 0.56 2.19 -11.65
N THR A 87 0.42 1.18 -10.82
CA THR A 87 0.51 1.31 -9.36
C THR A 87 1.92 1.67 -8.89
N GLY A 88 2.94 0.98 -9.40
CA GLY A 88 4.32 1.21 -8.96
C GLY A 88 4.77 2.66 -9.08
N PRO A 89 4.72 3.25 -10.29
CA PRO A 89 5.05 4.66 -10.46
C PRO A 89 4.21 5.59 -9.61
N ALA A 90 2.91 5.33 -9.45
CA ALA A 90 2.05 6.16 -8.63
C ALA A 90 2.49 6.19 -7.17
N VAL A 91 2.86 5.03 -6.63
CA VAL A 91 3.33 4.92 -5.25
C VAL A 91 4.64 5.69 -5.06
N VAL A 92 5.58 5.53 -5.98
CA VAL A 92 6.86 6.24 -5.91
C VAL A 92 6.67 7.75 -5.99
N ASP A 93 5.83 8.21 -6.93
CA ASP A 93 5.54 9.63 -7.08
C ASP A 93 4.90 10.21 -5.81
N GLU A 94 3.99 9.47 -5.21
CA GLU A 94 3.33 9.89 -3.98
C GLU A 94 4.32 9.97 -2.82
N ALA A 95 5.24 9.01 -2.74
CA ALA A 95 6.28 9.01 -1.71
C ALA A 95 7.18 10.24 -1.83
N ILE A 96 7.54 10.60 -3.05
CA ILE A 96 8.36 11.79 -3.30
C ILE A 96 7.60 13.05 -2.94
N GLU A 97 6.37 13.17 -3.40
CA GLU A 97 5.55 14.35 -3.20
C GLU A 97 5.26 14.62 -1.73
N ARG A 98 5.01 13.57 -0.96
CA ARG A 98 4.74 13.69 0.48
C ARG A 98 6.00 13.74 1.34
N GLY A 99 7.15 13.49 0.75
CA GLY A 99 8.41 13.43 1.52
C GLY A 99 8.42 12.29 2.52
N VAL A 100 7.99 11.12 2.08
CA VAL A 100 7.86 9.94 2.93
C VAL A 100 9.24 9.37 3.28
N ASP A 101 9.39 8.91 4.50
CA ASP A 101 10.64 8.32 5.00
C ASP A 101 10.73 6.82 4.73
N ILE A 102 9.59 6.16 4.69
CA ILE A 102 9.54 4.71 4.48
C ILE A 102 8.22 4.32 3.82
N ILE A 103 8.33 3.42 2.85
CA ILE A 103 7.16 2.74 2.26
C ILE A 103 7.07 1.37 2.91
N VAL A 104 5.90 1.05 3.46
CA VAL A 104 5.64 -0.28 4.04
C VAL A 104 4.57 -0.94 3.20
N MET A 105 4.91 -2.02 2.54
CA MET A 105 3.96 -2.68 1.66
C MET A 105 3.92 -4.19 1.88
N GLY A 106 2.73 -4.74 1.69
CA GLY A 106 2.50 -6.16 1.79
C GLY A 106 2.72 -6.86 0.47
N LEU A 107 3.05 -8.12 0.54
CA LEU A 107 3.27 -8.94 -0.62
C LEU A 107 2.63 -10.31 -0.39
N LYS A 108 1.69 -10.68 -1.26
CA LYS A 108 1.10 -12.01 -1.22
C LYS A 108 2.15 -13.06 -1.57
N TYR A 109 2.02 -14.23 -0.97
CA TYR A 109 2.81 -15.35 -1.42
C TYR A 109 2.04 -16.08 -2.51
N GLU A 110 2.38 -15.82 -3.75
CA GLU A 110 1.78 -16.46 -4.92
C GLU A 110 2.85 -17.19 -5.71
N LYS A 111 2.49 -18.35 -6.27
CA LYS A 111 3.34 -19.07 -7.18
C LYS A 111 2.79 -18.97 -8.60
N ARG A 112 3.70 -18.77 -9.56
CA ARG A 112 3.36 -18.83 -10.97
C ARG A 112 4.34 -19.79 -11.64
N PHE A 113 3.83 -20.77 -12.32
CA PHE A 113 4.65 -21.83 -12.96
C PHE A 113 5.56 -22.53 -11.95
N GLY A 114 5.07 -22.75 -10.73
CA GLY A 114 5.82 -23.42 -9.68
C GLY A 114 6.77 -22.55 -8.88
N ASP A 115 7.02 -21.32 -9.33
CA ASP A 115 7.96 -20.41 -8.68
C ASP A 115 7.24 -19.23 -8.02
N PHE A 116 7.84 -18.70 -6.96
CA PHE A 116 7.32 -17.51 -6.29
C PHE A 116 7.35 -16.31 -7.24
N ASP A 117 6.20 -15.62 -7.34
CA ASP A 117 6.06 -14.46 -8.21
C ASP A 117 5.70 -13.23 -7.38
N MET A 118 6.55 -12.21 -7.46
CA MET A 118 6.32 -10.94 -6.74
C MET A 118 5.37 -10.00 -7.47
N GLY A 119 5.08 -10.25 -8.74
CA GLY A 119 4.35 -9.29 -9.55
C GLY A 119 5.19 -8.06 -9.90
N PRO A 120 4.61 -7.05 -10.56
CA PRO A 120 5.38 -5.90 -11.06
C PRO A 120 5.56 -4.76 -10.07
N VAL A 121 4.70 -4.63 -9.07
CA VAL A 121 4.67 -3.44 -8.20
C VAL A 121 5.88 -3.39 -7.27
N VAL A 122 6.12 -4.47 -6.53
CA VAL A 122 7.21 -4.51 -5.55
C VAL A 122 8.58 -4.30 -6.20
N PRO A 123 8.93 -5.01 -7.28
CA PRO A 123 10.21 -4.77 -7.93
C PRO A 123 10.39 -3.32 -8.42
N TYR A 124 9.33 -2.71 -8.94
CA TYR A 124 9.39 -1.32 -9.39
C TYR A 124 9.71 -0.39 -8.23
N ILE A 125 9.00 -0.53 -7.11
CA ILE A 125 9.20 0.32 -5.94
C ILE A 125 10.59 0.11 -5.37
N LEU A 126 11.06 -1.13 -5.29
CA LEU A 126 12.40 -1.41 -4.79
C LEU A 126 13.50 -0.76 -5.64
N ARG A 127 13.29 -0.65 -6.94
CA ARG A 127 14.26 -0.02 -7.85
C ARG A 127 14.22 1.50 -7.83
N ASN A 128 13.06 2.08 -7.60
CA ASN A 128 12.84 3.49 -7.90
C ASN A 128 12.52 4.38 -6.70
N ALA A 129 12.12 3.83 -5.57
CA ALA A 129 11.78 4.62 -4.40
C ALA A 129 13.04 5.27 -3.81
N PRO A 130 13.03 6.59 -3.55
CA PRO A 130 14.19 7.26 -2.96
C PRO A 130 14.28 7.08 -1.45
N CYS A 131 13.26 6.52 -0.83
CA CYS A 131 13.19 6.29 0.60
C CYS A 131 13.42 4.81 0.94
N ARG A 132 13.38 4.49 2.21
CA ARG A 132 13.47 3.10 2.65
C ARG A 132 12.20 2.35 2.28
N VAL A 133 12.34 1.05 2.01
CA VAL A 133 11.23 0.21 1.61
C VAL A 133 11.23 -1.04 2.48
N LEU A 134 10.11 -1.29 3.12
CA LEU A 134 9.90 -2.49 3.92
C LEU A 134 8.83 -3.33 3.22
N VAL A 135 9.21 -4.54 2.84
CA VAL A 135 8.29 -5.49 2.20
C VAL A 135 7.91 -6.57 3.22
N TRP A 136 6.61 -6.68 3.47
CA TRP A 136 6.05 -7.68 4.37
C TRP A 136 5.37 -8.75 3.54
N ARG A 137 6.11 -9.82 3.24
CA ARG A 137 5.53 -10.93 2.49
C ARG A 137 4.73 -11.81 3.44
N GLU A 138 3.53 -12.21 3.03
CA GLU A 138 2.71 -13.06 3.87
C GLU A 138 3.37 -14.42 4.11
N GLN A 139 3.01 -15.04 5.21
CA GLN A 139 3.57 -16.31 5.61
C GLN A 139 3.16 -17.42 4.66
N ILE A 140 4.10 -18.31 4.33
CA ILE A 140 3.82 -19.44 3.47
C ILE A 140 2.83 -20.38 4.18
N GLY A 141 1.78 -20.77 3.47
CA GLY A 141 0.75 -21.65 3.99
C GLY A 141 -0.48 -20.97 4.56
N GLU A 142 -0.42 -19.67 4.90
CA GLU A 142 -1.58 -18.94 5.43
C GLU A 142 -2.51 -18.43 4.34
N GLY A 143 -1.96 -17.99 3.22
CA GLY A 143 -2.72 -17.40 2.15
C GLY A 143 -3.44 -18.40 1.25
N ASN A 144 -3.26 -19.67 1.49
CA ASN A 144 -3.75 -20.73 0.61
C ASN A 144 -5.15 -21.24 0.93
N SER A 145 -5.71 -20.74 1.97
CA SER A 145 -7.04 -21.16 2.40
C SER A 145 -8.12 -20.34 1.74
#